data_96a7b6e4df8f3d51368683a65578b11c
#
_entry.id   96a7b6e4df8f3d51368683a65578b11c
#
_cell.length_a   1.000
_cell.length_b   1.000
_cell.length_c   1.000
_cell.angle_alpha   90.00
_cell.angle_beta   90.00
_cell.angle_gamma   90.00
#
_symmetry.space_group_name_H-M   'P 1'
#
loop_
_entity.id
_entity.type
_entity.pdbx_description
1 polymer ?
#
loop_
_entity_poly.entity_id
_entity_poly.type
_entity_poly.pdbx_seq_one_letter_code
_entity_poly.pdbx_strand_id
1 'polypeptide(L)'
;MARRKDESLINNRKQKKARKVMFAVAFLLTLLCIGTGSYVQELDTVQVGSVAEKRYVAEADAVDEVATNKLKDAAADSVAPIYKQDAAVEEESNAEVKELFQDLEQILANLKEGESFVVKAQEAPWKLPVVLSERELKAYQALEKSNRTLFQEDCLVTMNNLYTEGITADALEEGRQKANEAFAATAWNKGLKEMAGAIFDAAIT
;
A
#
# COMPACT_ATOMS: atom_id res chain seq x y z
N MET A 1 2.43 -107.02 -11.47
CA MET A 1 1.42 -106.03 -10.98
C MET A 1 2.05 -104.79 -10.37
N ALA A 2 3.32 -104.71 -10.12
CA ALA A 2 3.99 -103.55 -9.50
C ALA A 2 4.14 -102.30 -10.43
N ARG A 3 4.39 -102.48 -11.73
CA ARG A 3 4.69 -101.35 -12.67
C ARG A 3 3.53 -100.38 -12.92
N ARG A 4 2.25 -100.82 -12.86
CA ARG A 4 1.07 -99.91 -12.98
C ARG A 4 0.79 -99.02 -11.79
N LYS A 5 1.25 -99.43 -10.61
CA LYS A 5 1.06 -98.59 -9.37
C LYS A 5 1.99 -97.39 -9.33
N ASP A 6 3.20 -97.57 -9.88
CA ASP A 6 4.17 -96.48 -9.92
C ASP A 6 3.82 -95.39 -10.94
N GLU A 7 3.28 -95.75 -12.13
CA GLU A 7 2.81 -94.79 -13.13
C GLU A 7 1.64 -93.90 -12.61
N SER A 8 0.70 -94.54 -11.86
CA SER A 8 -0.44 -93.82 -11.29
C SER A 8 -0.01 -92.82 -10.19
N LEU A 9 1.00 -93.15 -9.38
CA LEU A 9 1.55 -92.28 -8.37
C LEU A 9 2.34 -91.09 -8.96
N ILE A 10 3.08 -91.31 -10.04
CA ILE A 10 3.82 -90.32 -10.78
C ILE A 10 2.84 -89.35 -11.48
N ASN A 11 1.81 -89.84 -12.07
CA ASN A 11 0.77 -89.07 -12.74
C ASN A 11 0.00 -88.18 -11.72
N ASN A 12 -0.32 -88.77 -10.57
CA ASN A 12 -0.99 -88.06 -9.50
C ASN A 12 -0.10 -86.91 -8.86
N ARG A 13 1.22 -87.12 -8.79
CA ARG A 13 2.16 -86.12 -8.33
C ARG A 13 2.33 -84.97 -9.36
N LYS A 14 2.36 -85.30 -10.66
CA LYS A 14 2.37 -84.30 -11.74
C LYS A 14 1.07 -83.53 -11.79
N GLN A 15 -0.08 -84.12 -11.63
CA GLN A 15 -1.37 -83.42 -11.56
C GLN A 15 -1.47 -82.52 -10.32
N LYS A 16 -0.98 -82.95 -9.15
CA LYS A 16 -0.94 -82.08 -7.95
C LYS A 16 -0.01 -80.86 -8.12
N LYS A 17 1.15 -81.04 -8.76
CA LYS A 17 2.04 -79.94 -9.09
C LYS A 17 1.40 -78.99 -10.10
N ALA A 18 0.78 -79.51 -11.18
CA ALA A 18 0.10 -78.69 -12.17
C ALA A 18 -1.07 -77.91 -11.59
N ARG A 19 -1.88 -78.52 -10.70
CA ARG A 19 -2.91 -77.78 -9.95
C ARG A 19 -2.34 -76.64 -9.07
N LYS A 20 -1.26 -76.87 -8.34
CA LYS A 20 -0.63 -75.87 -7.54
C LYS A 20 -0.11 -74.69 -8.38
N VAL A 21 0.50 -74.99 -9.52
CA VAL A 21 0.98 -73.97 -10.46
C VAL A 21 -0.20 -73.16 -11.02
N MET A 22 -1.29 -73.86 -11.42
CA MET A 22 -2.48 -73.24 -11.97
C MET A 22 -3.13 -72.25 -10.91
N PHE A 23 -3.22 -72.68 -9.64
CA PHE A 23 -3.70 -71.83 -8.56
C PHE A 23 -2.79 -70.65 -8.30
N ALA A 24 -1.48 -70.80 -8.35
CA ALA A 24 -0.52 -69.74 -8.18
C ALA A 24 -0.63 -68.68 -9.31
N VAL A 25 -0.79 -69.18 -10.58
CA VAL A 25 -0.95 -68.24 -11.70
C VAL A 25 -2.32 -67.57 -11.67
N ALA A 26 -3.39 -68.22 -11.28
CA ALA A 26 -4.71 -67.61 -11.14
C ALA A 26 -4.69 -66.54 -9.99
N PHE A 27 -4.03 -66.83 -8.88
CA PHE A 27 -3.86 -65.86 -7.77
C PHE A 27 -3.04 -64.64 -8.16
N LEU A 28 -1.98 -64.87 -8.95
CA LEU A 28 -1.15 -63.77 -9.45
C LEU A 28 -1.90 -62.87 -10.43
N LEU A 29 -2.73 -63.47 -11.31
CA LEU A 29 -3.62 -62.75 -12.22
C LEU A 29 -4.70 -61.95 -11.49
N THR A 30 -5.31 -62.50 -10.45
CA THR A 30 -6.29 -61.77 -9.63
C THR A 30 -5.64 -60.60 -8.87
N LEU A 31 -4.45 -60.78 -8.33
CA LEU A 31 -3.70 -59.69 -7.71
C LEU A 31 -3.37 -58.57 -8.70
N LEU A 32 -3.00 -58.93 -9.93
CA LEU A 32 -2.68 -57.99 -10.99
C LEU A 32 -3.94 -57.22 -11.45
N CYS A 33 -5.09 -57.87 -11.54
CA CYS A 33 -6.37 -57.21 -11.85
C CYS A 33 -6.83 -56.27 -10.74
N ILE A 34 -6.64 -56.63 -9.47
CA ILE A 34 -6.97 -55.74 -8.34
C ILE A 34 -6.01 -54.53 -8.32
N GLY A 35 -4.72 -54.77 -8.56
CA GLY A 35 -3.72 -53.69 -8.59
C GLY A 35 -3.96 -52.70 -9.73
N THR A 36 -4.32 -53.15 -10.91
CA THR A 36 -4.61 -52.27 -12.07
C THR A 36 -5.97 -51.57 -11.95
N GLY A 37 -6.98 -52.24 -11.39
CA GLY A 37 -8.31 -51.65 -11.18
C GLY A 37 -8.33 -50.50 -10.18
N SER A 38 -7.41 -50.48 -9.23
CA SER A 38 -7.31 -49.39 -8.25
C SER A 38 -6.57 -48.13 -8.75
N TYR A 39 -5.89 -48.22 -9.89
CA TYR A 39 -5.12 -47.12 -10.45
C TYR A 39 -5.80 -46.29 -11.54
N VAL A 40 -6.96 -46.71 -12.01
CA VAL A 40 -7.77 -45.91 -12.94
C VAL A 40 -8.81 -45.12 -12.13
N GLN A 41 -8.37 -44.26 -11.21
CA GLN A 41 -9.10 -43.02 -10.94
C GLN A 41 -8.91 -42.15 -12.17
N GLU A 42 -9.93 -42.00 -12.99
CA GLU A 42 -10.01 -40.89 -13.94
C GLU A 42 -9.87 -39.61 -13.11
N LEU A 43 -8.68 -39.00 -13.15
CA LEU A 43 -8.49 -37.66 -12.72
C LEU A 43 -9.29 -36.76 -13.67
N ASP A 44 -10.54 -36.52 -13.32
CA ASP A 44 -11.33 -35.50 -13.99
C ASP A 44 -10.57 -34.18 -13.87
N THR A 45 -9.86 -33.80 -14.90
CA THR A 45 -9.18 -32.53 -14.99
C THR A 45 -10.23 -31.45 -15.18
N VAL A 46 -10.69 -30.88 -14.06
CA VAL A 46 -11.55 -29.68 -14.06
C VAL A 46 -10.71 -28.50 -14.53
N GLN A 47 -11.02 -27.94 -15.68
CA GLN A 47 -10.38 -26.72 -16.17
C GLN A 47 -11.12 -25.51 -15.64
N VAL A 48 -10.37 -24.52 -15.20
CA VAL A 48 -10.93 -23.25 -14.74
C VAL A 48 -11.67 -22.57 -15.90
N GLY A 49 -12.96 -22.28 -15.71
CA GLY A 49 -13.82 -21.68 -16.74
C GLY A 49 -14.66 -22.66 -17.55
N SER A 50 -14.52 -23.99 -17.36
CA SER A 50 -15.40 -24.97 -17.95
C SER A 50 -16.68 -25.16 -17.13
N VAL A 51 -17.80 -25.50 -17.82
CA VAL A 51 -19.04 -25.85 -17.12
C VAL A 51 -18.88 -27.24 -16.53
N ALA A 52 -19.17 -27.37 -15.24
CA ALA A 52 -19.10 -28.67 -14.57
C ALA A 52 -20.19 -29.63 -15.12
N GLU A 53 -19.77 -30.74 -15.74
CA GLU A 53 -20.67 -31.76 -16.30
C GLU A 53 -21.33 -32.63 -15.23
N LYS A 54 -20.73 -32.68 -14.04
CA LYS A 54 -21.24 -33.43 -12.90
C LYS A 54 -21.06 -32.67 -11.57
N ARG A 55 -21.82 -33.09 -10.57
CA ARG A 55 -21.68 -32.52 -9.23
C ARG A 55 -20.42 -33.05 -8.56
N TYR A 56 -19.46 -32.15 -8.29
CA TYR A 56 -18.29 -32.47 -7.49
C TYR A 56 -18.59 -32.15 -6.01
N VAL A 57 -18.33 -33.10 -5.16
CA VAL A 57 -18.47 -32.94 -3.70
C VAL A 57 -17.10 -33.20 -3.09
N ALA A 58 -16.61 -32.31 -2.26
CA ALA A 58 -15.37 -32.53 -1.52
C ALA A 58 -15.54 -33.71 -0.56
N GLU A 59 -14.57 -34.61 -0.54
CA GLU A 59 -14.56 -35.76 0.37
C GLU A 59 -14.25 -35.39 1.82
N ALA A 60 -13.66 -34.19 2.01
CA ALA A 60 -13.35 -33.65 3.32
C ALA A 60 -13.54 -32.12 3.32
N ASP A 61 -13.84 -31.56 4.48
CA ASP A 61 -13.85 -30.11 4.68
C ASP A 61 -12.44 -29.57 4.52
N ALA A 62 -12.22 -28.73 3.53
CA ALA A 62 -10.97 -28.06 3.28
C ALA A 62 -11.18 -26.53 3.25
N VAL A 63 -10.24 -25.82 3.83
CA VAL A 63 -10.25 -24.36 3.73
C VAL A 63 -9.82 -23.97 2.32
N ASP A 64 -10.65 -23.23 1.60
CA ASP A 64 -10.26 -22.61 0.34
C ASP A 64 -9.31 -21.42 0.65
N GLU A 65 -8.02 -21.71 0.58
CA GLU A 65 -6.98 -20.71 0.84
C GLU A 65 -7.03 -19.53 -0.13
N VAL A 66 -7.41 -19.79 -1.39
CA VAL A 66 -7.50 -18.74 -2.42
C VAL A 66 -8.66 -17.79 -2.12
N ALA A 67 -9.83 -18.33 -1.81
CA ALA A 67 -10.99 -17.52 -1.44
C ALA A 67 -10.74 -16.81 -0.11
N THR A 68 -10.13 -17.48 0.86
CA THR A 68 -9.79 -16.90 2.17
C THR A 68 -8.80 -15.75 2.03
N ASN A 69 -7.76 -15.89 1.20
CA ASN A 69 -6.77 -14.82 0.98
C ASN A 69 -7.40 -13.63 0.24
N LYS A 70 -8.23 -13.88 -0.78
CA LYS A 70 -8.98 -12.80 -1.45
C LYS A 70 -9.89 -12.03 -0.49
N LEU A 71 -10.56 -12.72 0.43
CA LEU A 71 -11.39 -12.07 1.44
C LEU A 71 -10.56 -11.28 2.45
N LYS A 72 -9.38 -11.79 2.85
CA LYS A 72 -8.45 -11.06 3.73
C LYS A 72 -7.92 -9.80 3.05
N ASP A 73 -7.50 -9.89 1.79
CA ASP A 73 -7.00 -8.77 1.01
C ASP A 73 -8.11 -7.71 0.84
N ALA A 74 -9.32 -8.13 0.44
CA ALA A 74 -10.46 -7.22 0.33
C ALA A 74 -10.85 -6.59 1.66
N ALA A 75 -10.74 -7.32 2.78
CA ALA A 75 -10.98 -6.77 4.10
C ALA A 75 -9.90 -5.78 4.51
N ALA A 76 -8.62 -6.06 4.21
CA ALA A 76 -7.51 -5.15 4.45
C ALA A 76 -7.65 -3.85 3.65
N ASP A 77 -8.03 -3.95 2.37
CA ASP A 77 -8.26 -2.79 1.49
C ASP A 77 -9.48 -1.95 1.93
N SER A 78 -10.44 -2.56 2.62
CA SER A 78 -11.63 -1.86 3.13
C SER A 78 -11.39 -1.12 4.45
N VAL A 79 -10.29 -1.38 5.13
CA VAL A 79 -9.93 -0.70 6.38
C VAL A 79 -9.29 0.64 6.04
N ALA A 80 -9.92 1.74 6.47
CA ALA A 80 -9.33 3.06 6.35
C ALA A 80 -7.99 3.11 7.12
N PRO A 81 -6.94 3.68 6.55
CA PRO A 81 -5.65 3.81 7.23
C PRO A 81 -5.82 4.65 8.50
N ILE A 82 -5.22 4.19 9.59
CA ILE A 82 -5.19 4.93 10.84
C ILE A 82 -3.91 5.75 10.86
N TYR A 83 -4.06 7.06 10.80
CA TYR A 83 -2.94 8.01 10.92
C TYR A 83 -2.72 8.41 12.37
N LYS A 84 -1.46 8.51 12.75
CA LYS A 84 -1.07 9.10 14.03
C LYS A 84 -0.51 10.49 13.74
N GLN A 85 -1.06 11.50 14.40
CA GLN A 85 -0.52 12.85 14.31
C GLN A 85 0.90 12.88 14.89
N ASP A 86 1.84 13.42 14.13
CA ASP A 86 3.23 13.61 14.55
C ASP A 86 3.43 15.08 14.90
N ALA A 87 3.40 15.36 16.19
CA ALA A 87 3.61 16.72 16.70
C ALA A 87 5.02 17.27 16.39
N ALA A 88 5.99 16.40 16.14
CA ALA A 88 7.35 16.87 15.82
C ALA A 88 7.40 17.51 14.43
N VAL A 89 6.65 16.98 13.47
CA VAL A 89 6.54 17.55 12.12
C VAL A 89 5.88 18.94 12.17
N GLU A 90 4.82 19.09 12.95
CA GLU A 90 4.16 20.37 13.15
C GLU A 90 5.10 21.41 13.80
N GLU A 91 5.84 21.03 14.84
CA GLU A 91 6.78 21.91 15.52
C GLU A 91 7.93 22.33 14.59
N GLU A 92 8.50 21.38 13.83
CA GLU A 92 9.58 21.66 12.87
C GLU A 92 9.11 22.60 11.77
N SER A 93 7.97 22.31 11.15
CA SER A 93 7.38 23.17 10.11
C SER A 93 7.09 24.58 10.60
N ASN A 94 6.50 24.71 11.78
CA ASN A 94 6.26 26.02 12.40
C ASN A 94 7.56 26.78 12.71
N ALA A 95 8.61 26.07 13.11
CA ALA A 95 9.91 26.69 13.37
C ALA A 95 10.54 27.22 12.07
N GLU A 96 10.48 26.46 10.98
CA GLU A 96 11.00 26.87 9.67
C GLU A 96 10.25 28.07 9.08
N VAL A 97 8.93 28.11 9.23
CA VAL A 97 8.13 29.27 8.80
C VAL A 97 8.44 30.50 9.63
N LYS A 98 8.64 30.36 10.94
CA LYS A 98 9.08 31.48 11.79
C LYS A 98 10.47 32.00 11.39
N GLU A 99 11.40 31.07 11.10
CA GLU A 99 12.74 31.42 10.65
C GLU A 99 12.69 32.21 9.32
N LEU A 100 11.89 31.75 8.36
CA LEU A 100 11.66 32.45 7.09
C LEU A 100 11.19 33.91 7.32
N PHE A 101 10.21 34.11 8.20
CA PHE A 101 9.72 35.48 8.50
C PHE A 101 10.76 36.33 9.21
N GLN A 102 11.54 35.71 10.11
CA GLN A 102 12.65 36.44 10.77
C GLN A 102 13.70 36.88 9.77
N ASP A 103 14.06 36.04 8.82
CA ASP A 103 15.00 36.35 7.77
C ASP A 103 14.48 37.47 6.85
N LEU A 104 13.20 37.43 6.46
CA LEU A 104 12.57 38.54 5.72
C LEU A 104 12.63 39.85 6.46
N GLU A 105 12.37 39.86 7.77
CA GLU A 105 12.49 41.06 8.61
C GLU A 105 13.96 41.54 8.73
N GLN A 106 14.91 40.63 8.84
CA GLN A 106 16.34 40.98 8.87
C GLN A 106 16.80 41.60 7.55
N ILE A 107 16.36 41.06 6.40
CA ILE A 107 16.65 41.62 5.09
C ILE A 107 16.11 43.07 5.01
N LEU A 108 14.84 43.25 5.42
CA LEU A 108 14.21 44.57 5.44
C LEU A 108 14.96 45.59 6.37
N ALA A 109 15.39 45.13 7.54
CA ALA A 109 16.09 45.97 8.51
C ALA A 109 17.51 46.37 8.05
N ASN A 110 18.17 45.51 7.28
CA ASN A 110 19.55 45.70 6.82
C ASN A 110 19.65 46.24 5.39
N LEU A 111 18.52 46.59 4.75
CA LEU A 111 18.48 47.06 3.38
C LEU A 111 19.20 48.40 3.26
N LYS A 112 20.20 48.50 2.41
CA LYS A 112 20.95 49.73 2.14
C LYS A 112 20.26 50.57 1.08
N GLU A 113 20.60 51.88 1.04
CA GLU A 113 20.09 52.76 0.03
C GLU A 113 20.48 52.30 -1.38
N GLY A 114 19.49 52.14 -2.24
CA GLY A 114 19.66 51.63 -3.61
C GLY A 114 19.59 50.10 -3.76
N GLU A 115 19.47 49.31 -2.68
CA GLU A 115 19.27 47.88 -2.76
C GLU A 115 17.77 47.51 -2.86
N SER A 116 17.48 46.44 -3.61
CA SER A 116 16.11 45.95 -3.74
C SER A 116 15.85 44.80 -2.74
N PHE A 117 14.82 44.97 -1.91
CA PHE A 117 14.35 43.91 -1.01
C PHE A 117 14.02 42.61 -1.78
N VAL A 118 13.33 42.74 -2.91
CA VAL A 118 12.93 41.59 -3.70
C VAL A 118 14.13 40.76 -4.16
N VAL A 119 15.17 41.42 -4.68
CA VAL A 119 16.38 40.74 -5.14
C VAL A 119 17.07 40.02 -3.97
N LYS A 120 17.25 40.72 -2.85
CA LYS A 120 17.88 40.16 -1.66
C LYS A 120 17.11 38.98 -1.09
N ALA A 121 15.80 39.07 -1.05
CA ALA A 121 14.95 37.96 -0.60
C ALA A 121 14.97 36.76 -1.56
N GLN A 122 15.00 36.98 -2.87
CA GLN A 122 15.09 35.91 -3.85
C GLN A 122 16.45 35.19 -3.89
N GLU A 123 17.52 35.87 -3.48
CA GLU A 123 18.87 35.32 -3.40
C GLU A 123 19.15 34.66 -2.03
N ALA A 124 18.27 34.86 -1.03
CA ALA A 124 18.47 34.31 0.30
C ALA A 124 18.35 32.79 0.35
N PRO A 125 19.27 32.13 1.04
CA PRO A 125 19.20 30.65 1.19
C PRO A 125 18.20 30.28 2.29
N TRP A 126 16.92 30.22 1.93
CA TRP A 126 15.88 29.82 2.89
C TRP A 126 16.07 28.36 3.32
N LYS A 127 15.83 28.07 4.58
CA LYS A 127 15.75 26.70 5.09
C LYS A 127 14.49 26.01 4.54
N LEU A 128 13.36 26.73 4.56
CA LEU A 128 12.14 26.30 3.92
C LEU A 128 12.28 26.43 2.39
N PRO A 129 12.03 25.37 1.59
CA PRO A 129 12.22 25.38 0.14
C PRO A 129 11.10 26.14 -0.59
N VAL A 130 10.85 27.40 -0.20
CA VAL A 130 9.82 28.24 -0.78
C VAL A 130 10.39 29.17 -1.85
N VAL A 131 9.65 29.31 -2.95
CA VAL A 131 9.97 30.28 -4.01
C VAL A 131 8.92 31.39 -3.98
N LEU A 132 9.31 32.56 -3.50
CA LEU A 132 8.43 33.72 -3.40
C LEU A 132 8.56 34.60 -4.67
N SER A 133 7.43 34.94 -5.24
CA SER A 133 7.37 35.82 -6.42
C SER A 133 7.64 37.29 -6.04
N GLU A 134 8.05 38.06 -7.04
CA GLU A 134 8.24 39.50 -6.88
C GLU A 134 6.98 40.22 -6.32
N ARG A 135 5.81 39.77 -6.73
CA ARG A 135 4.52 40.30 -6.30
C ARG A 135 4.27 40.07 -4.81
N GLU A 136 4.54 38.87 -4.33
CA GLU A 136 4.37 38.46 -2.96
C GLU A 136 5.33 39.24 -2.04
N LEU A 137 6.60 39.30 -2.44
CA LEU A 137 7.62 40.06 -1.72
C LEU A 137 7.32 41.55 -1.66
N LYS A 138 6.85 42.17 -2.76
CA LYS A 138 6.42 43.58 -2.76
C LYS A 138 5.19 43.78 -1.88
N ALA A 139 4.24 42.86 -1.88
CA ALA A 139 3.07 42.93 -1.01
C ALA A 139 3.48 42.90 0.48
N TYR A 140 4.43 42.03 0.84
CA TYR A 140 4.98 41.98 2.19
C TYR A 140 5.76 43.21 2.57
N GLN A 141 6.64 43.71 1.71
CA GLN A 141 7.42 44.93 1.91
C GLN A 141 6.54 46.15 2.12
N ALA A 142 5.39 46.23 1.45
CA ALA A 142 4.45 47.33 1.54
C ALA A 142 3.71 47.42 2.90
N LEU A 143 3.75 46.36 3.70
CA LEU A 143 3.14 46.34 5.02
C LEU A 143 3.97 47.18 6.02
N GLU A 144 3.29 47.84 6.93
CA GLU A 144 3.90 48.37 8.14
C GLU A 144 4.34 47.21 9.05
N LYS A 145 5.35 47.47 9.91
CA LYS A 145 5.92 46.43 10.78
C LYS A 145 4.87 45.74 11.65
N SER A 146 3.91 46.50 12.21
CA SER A 146 2.81 45.94 12.99
C SER A 146 1.94 44.97 12.17
N ASN A 147 1.63 45.35 10.94
CA ASN A 147 0.82 44.52 10.03
C ASN A 147 1.61 43.29 9.54
N ARG A 148 2.93 43.37 9.37
CA ARG A 148 3.76 42.20 9.06
C ARG A 148 3.72 41.17 10.21
N THR A 149 3.82 41.66 11.46
CA THR A 149 3.69 40.79 12.65
C THR A 149 2.31 40.08 12.67
N LEU A 150 1.23 40.82 12.45
CA LEU A 150 -0.12 40.26 12.39
C LEU A 150 -0.25 39.25 11.26
N PHE A 151 0.32 39.53 10.09
CA PHE A 151 0.30 38.60 8.96
C PHE A 151 1.05 37.29 9.28
N GLN A 152 2.22 37.38 9.95
CA GLN A 152 2.97 36.19 10.40
C GLN A 152 2.16 35.36 11.39
N GLU A 153 1.54 36.05 12.39
CA GLU A 153 0.68 35.35 13.36
C GLU A 153 -0.51 34.68 12.70
N ASP A 154 -1.20 35.33 11.76
CA ASP A 154 -2.33 34.77 11.02
C ASP A 154 -1.91 33.54 10.17
N CYS A 155 -0.74 33.59 9.54
CA CYS A 155 -0.19 32.44 8.81
C CYS A 155 0.03 31.26 9.76
N LEU A 156 0.70 31.46 10.88
CA LEU A 156 0.99 30.39 11.83
C LEU A 156 -0.28 29.83 12.48
N VAL A 157 -1.25 30.68 12.82
CA VAL A 157 -2.54 30.23 13.38
C VAL A 157 -3.31 29.39 12.35
N THR A 158 -3.35 29.85 11.10
CA THR A 158 -4.03 29.11 10.02
C THR A 158 -3.36 27.75 9.78
N MET A 159 -2.03 27.71 9.76
CA MET A 159 -1.27 26.46 9.62
C MET A 159 -1.54 25.51 10.79
N ASN A 160 -1.51 25.98 12.02
CA ASN A 160 -1.80 25.15 13.20
C ASN A 160 -3.21 24.57 13.17
N ASN A 161 -4.20 25.35 12.73
CA ASN A 161 -5.57 24.85 12.57
C ASN A 161 -5.63 23.73 11.54
N LEU A 162 -4.95 23.87 10.39
CA LEU A 162 -4.88 22.85 9.34
C LEU A 162 -4.16 21.59 9.82
N TYR A 163 -3.06 21.72 10.58
CA TYR A 163 -2.38 20.57 11.18
C TYR A 163 -3.25 19.87 12.22
N THR A 164 -4.03 20.61 12.98
CA THR A 164 -4.99 20.04 13.97
C THR A 164 -6.11 19.27 13.28
N GLU A 165 -6.57 19.72 12.12
CA GLU A 165 -7.55 18.98 11.29
C GLU A 165 -6.94 17.71 10.70
N GLY A 166 -5.63 17.64 10.56
CA GLY A 166 -4.85 16.53 10.05
C GLY A 166 -4.70 16.57 8.52
N ILE A 167 -3.44 16.62 8.10
CA ILE A 167 -3.05 16.49 6.69
C ILE A 167 -2.31 15.18 6.56
N THR A 168 -2.82 14.30 5.72
CA THR A 168 -2.20 13.01 5.47
C THR A 168 -1.40 13.03 4.18
N ALA A 169 -0.35 12.21 4.07
CA ALA A 169 0.54 12.19 2.92
C ALA A 169 -0.18 11.83 1.60
N ASP A 170 -1.26 11.07 1.67
CA ASP A 170 -2.11 10.71 0.53
C ASP A 170 -3.20 11.74 0.21
N ALA A 171 -3.42 12.73 1.08
CA ALA A 171 -4.40 13.81 0.92
C ALA A 171 -3.76 15.22 0.88
N LEU A 172 -2.49 15.34 0.47
CA LEU A 172 -1.78 16.63 0.39
C LEU A 172 -2.50 17.66 -0.49
N GLU A 173 -3.07 17.24 -1.63
CA GLU A 173 -3.83 18.14 -2.50
C GLU A 173 -5.08 18.71 -1.82
N GLU A 174 -5.77 17.88 -1.02
CA GLU A 174 -6.90 18.36 -0.22
C GLU A 174 -6.43 19.35 0.85
N GLY A 175 -5.30 19.08 1.49
CA GLY A 175 -4.65 20.00 2.43
C GLY A 175 -4.32 21.35 1.80
N ARG A 176 -3.73 21.35 0.60
CA ARG A 176 -3.45 22.56 -0.19
C ARG A 176 -4.70 23.37 -0.52
N GLN A 177 -5.76 22.68 -0.94
CA GLN A 177 -7.02 23.33 -1.25
C GLN A 177 -7.62 23.99 0.00
N LYS A 178 -7.68 23.30 1.12
CA LYS A 178 -8.16 23.85 2.41
C LYS A 178 -7.35 25.06 2.85
N ALA A 179 -6.01 25.01 2.71
CA ALA A 179 -5.15 26.14 3.01
C ALA A 179 -5.46 27.35 2.13
N ASN A 180 -5.58 27.14 0.83
CA ASN A 180 -5.92 28.20 -0.12
C ASN A 180 -7.29 28.82 0.19
N GLU A 181 -8.28 28.03 0.56
CA GLU A 181 -9.61 28.49 0.98
C GLU A 181 -9.53 29.28 2.29
N ALA A 182 -8.77 28.80 3.28
CA ALA A 182 -8.56 29.48 4.56
C ALA A 182 -7.86 30.83 4.35
N PHE A 183 -6.76 30.89 3.58
CA PHE A 183 -6.07 32.14 3.29
C PHE A 183 -6.92 33.08 2.40
N ALA A 184 -7.70 32.55 1.46
CA ALA A 184 -8.63 33.35 0.67
C ALA A 184 -9.69 34.06 1.51
N ALA A 185 -10.11 33.47 2.64
CA ALA A 185 -11.06 34.05 3.57
C ALA A 185 -10.50 35.20 4.42
N THR A 186 -9.17 35.33 4.52
CA THR A 186 -8.53 36.42 5.27
C THR A 186 -8.74 37.80 4.63
N ALA A 187 -8.53 38.85 5.38
CA ALA A 187 -8.67 40.23 4.89
C ALA A 187 -7.44 40.76 4.12
N TRP A 188 -6.39 39.94 3.99
CA TRP A 188 -5.14 40.34 3.33
C TRP A 188 -5.30 40.53 1.81
N ASN A 189 -4.40 41.33 1.23
CA ASN A 189 -4.39 41.50 -0.22
C ASN A 189 -3.98 40.22 -0.96
N LYS A 190 -4.24 40.17 -2.28
CA LYS A 190 -4.01 38.98 -3.09
C LYS A 190 -2.55 38.48 -3.03
N GLY A 191 -1.55 39.37 -3.04
CA GLY A 191 -0.15 38.97 -3.01
C GLY A 191 0.22 38.28 -1.69
N LEU A 192 -0.32 38.74 -0.57
CA LEU A 192 -0.10 38.13 0.74
C LEU A 192 -0.80 36.80 0.90
N LYS A 193 -2.00 36.66 0.33
CA LYS A 193 -2.71 35.37 0.28
C LYS A 193 -1.95 34.32 -0.52
N GLU A 194 -1.41 34.72 -1.67
CA GLU A 194 -0.57 33.86 -2.52
C GLU A 194 0.71 33.50 -1.78
N MET A 195 1.35 34.45 -1.09
CA MET A 195 2.54 34.19 -0.25
C MET A 195 2.25 33.19 0.86
N ALA A 196 1.15 33.35 1.60
CA ALA A 196 0.78 32.43 2.66
C ALA A 196 0.53 31.00 2.12
N GLY A 197 -0.13 30.88 0.97
CA GLY A 197 -0.33 29.62 0.28
C GLY A 197 0.99 28.96 -0.13
N ALA A 198 1.93 29.74 -0.70
CA ALA A 198 3.24 29.23 -1.12
C ALA A 198 4.09 28.75 0.10
N ILE A 199 4.04 29.50 1.20
CA ILE A 199 4.72 29.12 2.46
C ILE A 199 4.14 27.83 3.00
N PHE A 200 2.82 27.71 3.06
CA PHE A 200 2.16 26.49 3.52
C PHE A 200 2.49 25.29 2.64
N ASP A 201 2.45 25.47 1.31
CA ASP A 201 2.78 24.39 0.37
C ASP A 201 4.21 23.87 0.55
N ALA A 202 5.16 24.78 0.75
CA ALA A 202 6.55 24.41 1.04
C ALA A 202 6.71 23.73 2.41
N ALA A 203 5.88 24.09 3.39
CA ALA A 203 5.95 23.58 4.75
C ALA A 203 5.37 22.16 4.90
N ILE A 204 4.52 21.71 3.96
CA ILE A 204 3.90 20.36 3.98
C ILE A 204 4.56 19.39 2.99
N THR A 205 5.57 19.81 2.23
CA THR A 205 6.27 19.01 1.21
C THR A 205 7.57 18.46 1.74
#